data_da5b2b901634218890a9d178c0abcf72
#
_entry.id   da5b2b901634218890a9d178c0abcf72
#
_cell.length_a   1.000
_cell.length_b   1.000
_cell.length_c   1.000
_cell.angle_alpha   90.00
_cell.angle_beta   90.00
_cell.angle_gamma   90.00
#
_symmetry.space_group_name_H-M   'P 1'
#
loop_
_entity.id
_entity.type
_entity.pdbx_description
1 polymer ?
#
loop_
_entity_poly.entity_id
_entity_poly.type
_entity_poly.pdbx_seq_one_letter_code
_entity_poly.pdbx_strand_id
1 'polypeptide(L)'
;MDWRHRAICRDEDPELFFPVGTSGPALLQIAEAKTVCRRCPVVTECLTWALESGQDAGVWGGLSEDERRALKRRNARARAHSA
;
A
#
# COMPACT_ATOMS: atom_id res chain seq x y z
N MET A 1 1.11 -21.62 -0.06
CA MET A 1 1.55 -20.83 -1.20
C MET A 1 1.39 -19.35 -0.91
N ASP A 2 2.39 -18.62 -1.27
CA ASP A 2 2.42 -17.20 -0.99
C ASP A 2 1.55 -16.45 -2.01
N TRP A 3 0.67 -15.55 -1.54
CA TRP A 3 -0.15 -14.69 -2.39
C TRP A 3 0.71 -13.80 -3.31
N ARG A 4 1.95 -13.55 -2.93
CA ARG A 4 2.88 -12.69 -3.71
C ARG A 4 3.10 -13.19 -5.13
N HIS A 5 2.97 -14.48 -5.36
CA HIS A 5 3.12 -15.05 -6.71
C HIS A 5 2.06 -14.52 -7.68
N ARG A 6 0.92 -14.07 -7.17
CA ARG A 6 -0.19 -13.57 -7.96
C ARG A 6 -0.18 -12.05 -8.11
N ALA A 7 0.77 -11.37 -7.46
CA ALA A 7 0.85 -9.92 -7.48
C ALA A 7 1.38 -9.43 -8.83
N ILE A 8 0.63 -8.58 -9.51
CA ILE A 8 1.03 -8.06 -10.83
C ILE A 8 2.17 -7.05 -10.73
N CYS A 9 2.39 -6.43 -9.57
CA CYS A 9 3.49 -5.51 -9.35
C CYS A 9 4.87 -6.17 -9.51
N ARG A 10 4.94 -7.49 -9.51
CA ARG A 10 6.19 -8.22 -9.74
C ARG A 10 6.80 -7.93 -11.11
N ASP A 11 5.96 -7.58 -12.08
CA ASP A 11 6.40 -7.30 -13.45
C ASP A 11 6.69 -5.82 -13.67
N GLU A 12 6.46 -4.99 -12.64
CA GLU A 12 6.69 -3.55 -12.72
C GLU A 12 8.03 -3.18 -12.09
N ASP A 13 8.50 -1.97 -12.42
CA ASP A 13 9.71 -1.43 -11.80
C ASP A 13 9.45 -1.24 -10.30
N PRO A 14 10.25 -1.87 -9.41
CA PRO A 14 10.05 -1.73 -7.97
C PRO A 14 10.10 -0.28 -7.49
N GLU A 15 10.86 0.59 -8.16
CA GLU A 15 10.96 2.00 -7.77
C GLU A 15 9.64 2.74 -7.91
N LEU A 16 8.75 2.25 -8.76
CA LEU A 16 7.42 2.85 -8.93
C LEU A 16 6.67 2.90 -7.60
N PHE A 17 6.86 1.91 -6.75
CA PHE A 17 6.13 1.78 -5.49
C PHE A 17 6.82 2.50 -4.32
N PHE A 18 7.98 3.11 -4.56
CA PHE A 18 8.73 3.80 -3.51
C PHE A 18 9.07 5.24 -3.96
N PRO A 19 8.05 6.08 -4.17
CA PRO A 19 8.29 7.45 -4.61
C PRO A 19 9.01 8.26 -3.54
N VAL A 20 9.83 9.19 -4.00
CA VAL A 20 10.55 10.11 -3.12
C VAL A 20 9.74 11.39 -2.98
N GLY A 21 9.32 11.70 -1.77
CA GLY A 21 8.53 12.88 -1.49
C GLY A 21 7.03 12.64 -1.61
N THR A 22 6.25 13.71 -1.46
CA THR A 22 4.78 13.66 -1.43
C THR A 22 4.14 14.74 -2.29
N SER A 23 4.88 15.35 -3.22
CA SER A 23 4.36 16.42 -4.08
C SER A 23 5.00 16.36 -5.45
N GLY A 24 4.40 17.06 -6.42
CA GLY A 24 4.92 17.13 -7.77
C GLY A 24 5.00 15.77 -8.46
N PRO A 25 6.16 15.41 -9.03
CA PRO A 25 6.32 14.14 -9.74
C PRO A 25 6.02 12.91 -8.90
N ALA A 26 6.22 12.99 -7.58
CA ALA A 26 5.93 11.88 -6.67
C ALA A 26 4.43 11.57 -6.64
N LEU A 27 3.57 12.58 -6.74
CA LEU A 27 2.12 12.35 -6.77
C LEU A 27 1.70 11.57 -8.01
N LEU A 28 2.30 11.87 -9.15
CA LEU A 28 2.03 11.13 -10.38
C LEU A 28 2.49 9.69 -10.27
N GLN A 29 3.65 9.48 -9.69
CA GLN A 29 4.21 8.15 -9.47
C GLN A 29 3.32 7.33 -8.53
N ILE A 30 2.83 7.95 -7.46
CA ILE A 30 1.91 7.31 -6.53
C ILE A 30 0.63 6.89 -7.25
N ALA A 31 0.08 7.76 -8.09
CA ALA A 31 -1.12 7.46 -8.87
C ALA A 31 -0.91 6.27 -9.80
N GLU A 32 0.23 6.18 -10.46
CA GLU A 32 0.57 5.06 -11.33
C GLU A 32 0.67 3.75 -10.53
N ALA A 33 1.35 3.80 -9.39
CA ALA A 33 1.49 2.62 -8.53
C ALA A 33 0.11 2.13 -8.06
N LYS A 34 -0.76 3.04 -7.65
CA LYS A 34 -2.12 2.70 -7.24
C LYS A 34 -2.92 2.06 -8.36
N THR A 35 -2.73 2.52 -9.60
CA THR A 35 -3.40 1.95 -10.76
C THR A 35 -3.00 0.49 -10.94
N VAL A 36 -1.73 0.16 -10.77
CA VAL A 36 -1.26 -1.22 -10.80
C VAL A 36 -1.93 -2.03 -9.69
N CYS A 37 -1.95 -1.50 -8.48
CA CYS A 37 -2.56 -2.17 -7.34
C CYS A 37 -4.05 -2.46 -7.54
N ARG A 38 -4.78 -1.53 -8.17
CA ARG A 38 -6.23 -1.72 -8.43
C ARG A 38 -6.51 -2.90 -9.35
N ARG A 39 -5.56 -3.22 -10.23
CA ARG A 39 -5.69 -4.38 -11.14
C ARG A 39 -5.15 -5.66 -10.52
N CYS A 40 -4.56 -5.56 -9.35
CA CYS A 40 -3.91 -6.71 -8.71
C CYS A 40 -4.94 -7.61 -8.04
N PRO A 41 -4.93 -8.93 -8.36
CA PRO A 41 -5.89 -9.86 -7.75
C PRO A 41 -5.67 -10.09 -6.26
N VAL A 42 -4.51 -9.70 -5.74
CA VAL A 42 -4.18 -9.87 -4.32
C VAL A 42 -4.02 -8.54 -3.58
N VAL A 43 -4.74 -7.51 -4.03
CA VAL A 43 -4.63 -6.16 -3.44
C VAL A 43 -5.00 -6.16 -1.95
N THR A 44 -6.03 -6.91 -1.56
CA THR A 44 -6.48 -6.98 -0.18
C THR A 44 -5.45 -7.69 0.71
N GLU A 45 -4.92 -8.82 0.24
CA GLU A 45 -3.88 -9.55 0.96
C GLU A 45 -2.63 -8.71 1.12
N CYS A 46 -2.26 -7.96 0.08
CA CYS A 46 -1.11 -7.07 0.10
C CYS A 46 -1.27 -5.98 1.16
N LEU A 47 -2.44 -5.33 1.20
CA LEU A 47 -2.72 -4.28 2.17
C LEU A 47 -2.68 -4.82 3.60
N THR A 48 -3.32 -5.95 3.84
CA THR A 48 -3.35 -6.59 5.15
C THR A 48 -1.93 -6.91 5.62
N TRP A 49 -1.14 -7.50 4.74
CA TRP A 49 0.26 -7.84 5.06
C TRP A 49 1.07 -6.59 5.41
N ALA A 50 0.91 -5.52 4.61
CA ALA A 50 1.65 -4.28 4.84
C ALA A 50 1.31 -3.65 6.18
N LEU A 51 0.02 -3.66 6.54
CA LEU A 51 -0.42 -3.11 7.82
C LEU A 51 0.09 -3.96 9.00
N GLU A 52 0.01 -5.27 8.89
CA GLU A 52 0.41 -6.17 9.97
C GLU A 52 1.92 -6.24 10.16
N SER A 53 2.67 -6.19 9.07
CA SER A 53 4.14 -6.25 9.13
C SER A 53 4.79 -4.89 9.36
N GLY A 54 4.00 -3.80 9.36
CA GLY A 54 4.51 -2.47 9.64
C GLY A 54 5.34 -1.87 8.51
N GLN A 55 4.93 -2.07 7.28
CA GLN A 55 5.61 -1.46 6.13
C GLN A 55 5.31 0.04 6.13
N ASP A 56 6.30 0.84 6.46
CA ASP A 56 6.15 2.29 6.57
C ASP A 56 6.39 3.01 5.25
N ALA A 57 7.19 2.45 4.35
CA ALA A 57 7.53 3.07 3.09
C ALA A 57 6.80 2.42 1.93
N GLY A 58 6.57 3.20 0.87
CA GLY A 58 6.07 2.71 -0.40
C GLY A 58 4.55 2.63 -0.51
N VAL A 59 4.10 2.29 -1.73
CA VAL A 59 2.68 2.09 -2.04
C VAL A 59 2.39 0.60 -1.95
N TRP A 60 1.45 0.22 -1.09
CA TRP A 60 1.07 -1.17 -0.85
C TRP A 60 -0.44 -1.30 -0.83
N GLY A 61 -0.94 -2.29 -1.54
CA GLY A 61 -2.38 -2.59 -1.53
C GLY A 61 -3.25 -1.42 -1.99
N GLY A 62 -2.75 -0.58 -2.87
CA GLY A 62 -3.49 0.56 -3.40
C GLY A 62 -3.47 1.80 -2.51
N LEU A 63 -2.71 1.80 -1.43
CA LEU A 63 -2.61 2.94 -0.52
C LEU A 63 -1.18 3.46 -0.43
N SER A 64 -1.03 4.78 -0.37
CA SER A 64 0.25 5.43 -0.11
C SER A 64 0.62 5.31 1.36
N GLU A 65 1.84 5.73 1.70
CA GLU A 65 2.32 5.72 3.09
C GLU A 65 1.39 6.49 4.03
N ASP A 66 1.02 7.70 3.64
CA ASP A 66 0.17 8.56 4.47
C ASP A 66 -1.22 7.96 4.67
N GLU A 67 -1.75 7.37 3.61
CA GLU A 67 -3.06 6.71 3.69
C GLU A 67 -3.03 5.51 4.62
N ARG A 68 -1.96 4.72 4.58
CA ARG A 68 -1.81 3.58 5.48
C ARG A 68 -1.66 4.02 6.93
N ARG A 69 -0.90 5.09 7.18
CA ARG A 69 -0.76 5.64 8.52
C ARG A 69 -2.10 6.10 9.08
N ALA A 70 -2.90 6.78 8.25
CA ALA A 70 -4.23 7.22 8.64
C ALA A 70 -5.14 6.04 8.95
N LEU A 71 -5.07 5.00 8.13
CA LEU A 71 -5.87 3.78 8.34
C LEU A 71 -5.49 3.08 9.64
N LYS A 72 -4.19 2.96 9.91
CA LYS A 72 -3.70 2.36 11.15
C LYS A 72 -4.19 3.12 12.37
N ARG A 73 -4.16 4.44 12.34
CA ARG A 73 -4.65 5.27 13.43
C ARG A 73 -6.15 5.07 13.65
N ARG A 74 -6.90 5.01 12.55
CA ARG A 74 -8.35 4.78 12.61
C ARG A 74 -8.67 3.40 13.20
N ASN A 75 -7.93 2.38 12.77
CA ASN A 75 -8.10 1.03 13.28
C ASN A 75 -7.78 0.94 14.77
N ALA A 76 -6.73 1.64 15.20
CA ALA A 76 -6.36 1.67 16.61
C ALA A 76 -7.44 2.32 17.46
N ARG A 77 -8.04 3.42 16.98
CA ARG A 77 -9.15 4.07 17.67
C ARG A 77 -10.37 3.17 17.76
N ALA A 78 -10.67 2.47 16.67
CA ALA A 78 -11.80 1.54 16.65
C ALA A 78 -11.63 0.42 17.67
N ARG A 79 -10.40 -0.12 17.78
CA ARG A 79 -10.10 -1.15 18.78
C ARG A 79 -10.23 -0.63 20.19
N ALA A 80 -9.78 0.61 20.44
CA ALA A 80 -9.88 1.23 21.73
C ALA A 80 -11.34 1.44 22.15
N HIS A 81 -12.19 1.83 21.19
CA HIS A 81 -13.62 2.01 21.45
C HIS A 81 -14.36 0.69 21.64
N SER A 82 -13.87 -0.38 21.05
CA SER A 82 -14.50 -1.69 21.14
C SER A 82 -14.18 -2.42 22.44
N ALA A 83 -13.12 -1.98 23.11
CA ALA A 83 -12.73 -2.58 24.38
C ALA A 83 -13.49 -1.95 25.56
#